data_a6c7bb1dca0d8ba46daf4f64e087aebd
#
_entry.id   a6c7bb1dca0d8ba46daf4f64e087aebd
#
_cell.length_a   1.000
_cell.length_b   1.000
_cell.length_c   1.000
_cell.angle_alpha   90.00
_cell.angle_beta   90.00
_cell.angle_gamma   90.00
#
_symmetry.space_group_name_H-M   'P 1'
#
loop_
_entity.id
_entity.type
_entity.pdbx_description
1 polymer ?
#
loop_
_entity_poly.entity_id
_entity_poly.type
_entity_poly.pdbx_seq_one_letter_code
_entity_poly.pdbx_strand_id
1 'polypeptide(L)'
;QTAAVQESLAEIVDLYAPDRLVVAGDIKHEFSRNLGQEMKDVRKVLDYLNDRTEVVLVKGNHDNYLENIVSRIEMPVVERYVQRGVTIVHGHSACADRPLVMGHEHPSIKLVDRIGAYLKLPCFIHLREEGIVVLPAFSPLASGTDFTGASPTDCLSPILREANVPSA
;
A
#
# COMPACT_ATOMS: atom_id res chain seq x y z
N GLN A 1 6.52 14.64 7.68
CA GLN A 1 6.13 13.44 6.92
C GLN A 1 4.93 12.73 7.54
N THR A 2 5.04 12.28 8.77
CA THR A 2 3.96 11.62 9.53
C THR A 2 2.71 12.51 9.64
N ALA A 3 2.89 13.82 9.83
CA ALA A 3 1.78 14.76 9.91
C ALA A 3 0.98 14.83 8.59
N ALA A 4 1.64 14.89 7.43
CA ALA A 4 0.96 14.93 6.14
C ALA A 4 0.21 13.62 5.84
N VAL A 5 0.81 12.47 6.15
CA VAL A 5 0.15 11.16 6.04
C VAL A 5 -1.07 11.09 6.96
N GLN A 6 -0.93 11.54 8.19
CA GLN A 6 -2.02 11.56 9.17
C GLN A 6 -3.17 12.50 8.73
N GLU A 7 -2.85 13.66 8.17
CA GLU A 7 -3.83 14.62 7.64
C GLU A 7 -4.61 14.03 6.47
N SER A 8 -3.92 13.42 5.50
CA SER A 8 -4.57 12.76 4.36
C SER A 8 -5.43 11.56 4.78
N LEU A 9 -5.00 10.78 5.78
CA LEU A 9 -5.82 9.70 6.33
C LEU A 9 -7.05 10.25 7.06
N ALA A 10 -6.90 11.36 7.79
CA ALA A 10 -8.01 12.01 8.45
C ALA A 10 -9.06 12.48 7.46
N GLU A 11 -8.63 13.16 6.39
CA GLU A 11 -9.53 13.61 5.30
C GLU A 11 -10.31 12.43 4.68
N ILE A 12 -9.65 11.31 4.41
CA ILE A 12 -10.31 10.12 3.86
C ILE A 12 -11.34 9.54 4.84
N VAL A 13 -10.94 9.38 6.11
CA VAL A 13 -11.84 8.81 7.13
C VAL A 13 -13.02 9.73 7.39
N ASP A 14 -12.81 11.03 7.46
CA ASP A 14 -13.88 12.02 7.70
C ASP A 14 -14.83 12.13 6.49
N LEU A 15 -14.28 12.04 5.25
CA LEU A 15 -15.07 12.14 4.02
C LEU A 15 -15.93 10.90 3.76
N TYR A 16 -15.37 9.71 3.97
CA TYR A 16 -16.03 8.45 3.61
C TYR A 16 -16.66 7.73 4.79
N ALA A 17 -16.32 8.09 6.03
CA ALA A 17 -16.78 7.45 7.27
C ALA A 17 -16.84 5.91 7.15
N PRO A 18 -15.75 5.24 6.76
CA PRO A 18 -15.77 3.82 6.51
C PRO A 18 -15.97 3.02 7.80
N ASP A 19 -16.77 1.95 7.77
CA ASP A 19 -16.88 1.01 8.89
C ASP A 19 -15.55 0.29 9.14
N ARG A 20 -14.74 0.12 8.08
CA ARG A 20 -13.45 -0.56 8.15
C ARG A 20 -12.44 0.02 7.18
N LEU A 21 -11.21 0.20 7.65
CA LEU A 21 -10.03 0.60 6.89
C LEU A 21 -9.03 -0.56 6.83
N VAL A 22 -8.62 -0.96 5.63
CA VAL A 22 -7.58 -1.98 5.43
C VAL A 22 -6.30 -1.31 4.95
N VAL A 23 -5.23 -1.46 5.72
CA VAL A 23 -3.89 -0.99 5.34
C VAL A 23 -3.18 -2.13 4.61
N ALA A 24 -2.85 -1.95 3.34
CA ALA A 24 -2.27 -2.98 2.48
C ALA A 24 -0.73 -3.10 2.63
N GLY A 25 -0.24 -3.06 3.84
CA GLY A 25 1.17 -3.31 4.21
C GLY A 25 2.10 -2.11 4.12
N ASP A 26 3.33 -2.35 4.59
CA ASP A 26 4.44 -1.38 4.60
C ASP A 26 4.11 -0.06 5.31
N ILE A 27 3.53 -0.17 6.49
CA ILE A 27 3.31 0.99 7.37
C ILE A 27 4.63 1.50 7.99
N LYS A 28 5.68 0.67 7.94
CA LYS A 28 7.05 0.95 8.38
C LYS A 28 8.01 1.03 7.20
N HIS A 29 9.04 1.87 7.33
CA HIS A 29 10.08 2.03 6.30
C HIS A 29 11.32 1.16 6.53
N GLU A 30 11.65 0.81 7.77
CA GLU A 30 12.87 0.09 8.11
C GLU A 30 12.67 -1.43 8.17
N PHE A 31 13.54 -2.19 7.48
CA PHE A 31 13.49 -3.66 7.45
C PHE A 31 13.84 -4.33 8.78
N SER A 32 14.82 -3.76 9.52
CA SER A 32 15.48 -4.49 10.58
C SER A 32 15.41 -3.87 11.97
N ARG A 33 15.05 -2.60 12.08
CA ARG A 33 15.05 -1.89 13.36
C ARG A 33 13.78 -1.07 13.54
N ASN A 34 13.18 -1.23 14.71
CA ASN A 34 12.17 -0.28 15.19
C ASN A 34 12.90 0.92 15.78
N LEU A 35 13.14 1.94 14.99
CA LEU A 35 13.60 3.20 15.52
C LEU A 35 12.52 3.75 16.46
N GLY A 36 12.91 4.18 17.66
CA GLY A 36 11.94 4.61 18.69
C GLY A 36 11.01 5.73 18.24
N GLN A 37 11.46 6.58 17.30
CA GLN A 37 10.63 7.64 16.72
C GLN A 37 9.62 7.06 15.72
N GLU A 38 10.05 6.16 14.82
CA GLU A 38 9.17 5.50 13.85
C GLU A 38 8.04 4.73 14.55
N MET A 39 8.38 3.97 15.60
CA MET A 39 7.37 3.28 16.42
C MET A 39 6.33 4.24 17.01
N LYS A 40 6.77 5.39 17.53
CA LYS A 40 5.87 6.40 18.10
C LYS A 40 4.97 7.01 17.03
N ASP A 41 5.52 7.27 15.85
CA ASP A 41 4.79 7.92 14.77
C ASP A 41 3.76 6.96 14.16
N VAL A 42 4.16 5.71 13.88
CA VAL A 42 3.23 4.65 13.45
C VAL A 42 2.11 4.46 14.47
N ARG A 43 2.47 4.37 15.76
CA ARG A 43 1.48 4.19 16.81
C ARG A 43 0.47 5.33 16.88
N LYS A 44 0.91 6.60 16.80
CA LYS A 44 0.00 7.75 16.78
C LYS A 44 -1.01 7.68 15.64
N VAL A 45 -0.56 7.28 14.44
CA VAL A 45 -1.44 7.12 13.28
C VAL A 45 -2.45 5.99 13.53
N LEU A 46 -1.99 4.85 14.05
CA LEU A 46 -2.86 3.71 14.32
C LEU A 46 -3.87 4.00 15.45
N ASP A 47 -3.44 4.63 16.54
CA ASP A 47 -4.34 5.05 17.64
C ASP A 47 -5.41 6.01 17.09
N TYR A 48 -5.01 7.00 16.27
CA TYR A 48 -5.93 7.95 15.64
C TYR A 48 -6.99 7.25 14.76
N LEU A 49 -6.56 6.26 13.97
CA LEU A 49 -7.46 5.51 13.08
C LEU A 49 -8.40 4.60 13.88
N ASN A 50 -7.87 3.90 14.89
CA ASN A 50 -8.62 2.95 15.71
C ASN A 50 -9.76 3.61 16.53
N ASP A 51 -9.60 4.90 16.86
CA ASP A 51 -10.65 5.69 17.52
C ASP A 51 -11.84 6.01 16.58
N ARG A 52 -11.71 5.81 15.26
CA ARG A 52 -12.66 6.27 14.25
C ARG A 52 -13.26 5.18 13.39
N THR A 53 -12.50 4.11 13.16
CA THR A 53 -12.89 3.02 12.27
C THR A 53 -12.23 1.72 12.69
N GLU A 54 -12.81 0.59 12.33
CA GLU A 54 -12.16 -0.70 12.49
C GLU A 54 -10.95 -0.78 11.53
N VAL A 55 -9.74 -1.02 12.06
CA VAL A 55 -8.52 -1.09 11.25
C VAL A 55 -8.04 -2.52 11.14
N VAL A 56 -7.74 -2.97 9.92
CA VAL A 56 -7.07 -4.24 9.63
C VAL A 56 -5.74 -3.95 8.96
N LEU A 57 -4.66 -4.52 9.50
CA LEU A 57 -3.31 -4.38 8.95
C LEU A 57 -2.95 -5.65 8.17
N VAL A 58 -2.73 -5.50 6.87
CA VAL A 58 -2.08 -6.55 6.07
C VAL A 58 -0.57 -6.33 6.18
N LYS A 59 0.17 -7.40 6.44
CA LYS A 59 1.61 -7.32 6.69
C LYS A 59 2.40 -7.13 5.40
N GLY A 60 3.22 -6.12 5.35
CA GLY A 60 4.19 -5.89 4.29
C GLY A 60 5.58 -6.47 4.63
N ASN A 61 6.49 -6.45 3.66
CA ASN A 61 7.85 -6.96 3.86
C ASN A 61 8.72 -6.01 4.71
N HIS A 62 8.32 -4.76 4.88
CA HIS A 62 8.96 -3.80 5.80
C HIS A 62 8.36 -3.81 7.22
N ASP A 63 7.27 -4.54 7.45
CA ASP A 63 6.52 -4.51 8.71
C ASP A 63 7.06 -5.48 9.78
N ASN A 64 8.36 -5.76 9.76
CA ASN A 64 9.01 -6.52 10.82
C ASN A 64 8.72 -5.87 12.19
N TYR A 65 8.28 -6.67 13.16
CA TYR A 65 7.90 -6.23 14.52
C TYR A 65 6.64 -5.35 14.59
N LEU A 66 5.82 -5.26 13.54
CA LEU A 66 4.55 -4.51 13.60
C LEU A 66 3.65 -5.00 14.75
N GLU A 67 3.60 -6.30 14.98
CA GLU A 67 2.87 -6.93 16.09
C GLU A 67 3.28 -6.37 17.46
N ASN A 68 4.57 -6.00 17.65
CA ASN A 68 5.04 -5.38 18.89
C ASN A 68 4.53 -3.94 19.04
N ILE A 69 4.29 -3.24 17.92
CA ILE A 69 3.76 -1.88 17.92
C ILE A 69 2.29 -1.90 18.31
N VAL A 70 1.53 -2.86 17.76
CA VAL A 70 0.08 -2.98 17.98
C VAL A 70 -0.30 -3.86 19.16
N SER A 71 0.66 -4.45 19.89
CA SER A 71 0.41 -5.39 21.00
C SER A 71 -0.47 -4.86 22.12
N ARG A 72 -0.65 -3.54 22.21
CA ARG A 72 -1.50 -2.87 23.21
C ARG A 72 -2.82 -2.34 22.63
N ILE A 73 -3.02 -2.49 21.34
CA ILE A 73 -4.25 -2.16 20.62
C ILE A 73 -4.75 -3.46 20.00
N GLU A 74 -6.00 -3.80 20.20
CA GLU A 74 -6.60 -5.02 19.62
C GLU A 74 -6.84 -4.84 18.12
N MET A 75 -5.73 -4.72 17.36
CA MET A 75 -5.76 -4.49 15.92
C MET A 75 -5.27 -5.75 15.19
N PRO A 76 -6.07 -6.36 14.30
CA PRO A 76 -5.65 -7.55 13.59
C PRO A 76 -4.52 -7.26 12.61
N VAL A 77 -3.45 -8.06 12.69
CA VAL A 77 -2.36 -8.11 11.72
C VAL A 77 -2.43 -9.44 11.00
N VAL A 78 -2.59 -9.43 9.69
CA VAL A 78 -2.80 -10.63 8.87
C VAL A 78 -1.91 -10.62 7.63
N GLU A 79 -1.56 -11.80 7.11
CA GLU A 79 -0.82 -11.91 5.84
C GLU A 79 -1.71 -11.59 4.64
N ARG A 80 -2.99 -11.90 4.74
CA ARG A 80 -4.02 -11.56 3.76
C ARG A 80 -5.35 -11.29 4.44
N TYR A 81 -6.16 -10.45 3.82
CA TYR A 81 -7.51 -10.14 4.27
C TYR A 81 -8.50 -10.37 3.14
N VAL A 82 -9.67 -10.93 3.43
CA VAL A 82 -10.72 -11.17 2.43
C VAL A 82 -11.99 -10.45 2.85
N GLN A 83 -12.50 -9.58 1.99
CA GLN A 83 -13.73 -8.84 2.20
C GLN A 83 -14.65 -8.97 0.97
N ARG A 84 -15.85 -9.50 1.18
CA ARG A 84 -16.87 -9.69 0.11
C ARG A 84 -16.33 -10.38 -1.15
N GLY A 85 -15.45 -11.36 -0.97
CA GLY A 85 -14.84 -12.10 -2.07
C GLY A 85 -13.63 -11.43 -2.73
N VAL A 86 -13.25 -10.23 -2.30
CA VAL A 86 -12.02 -9.56 -2.75
C VAL A 86 -10.89 -9.87 -1.77
N THR A 87 -9.78 -10.38 -2.27
CA THR A 87 -8.57 -10.62 -1.48
C THR A 87 -7.70 -9.37 -1.48
N ILE A 88 -7.19 -9.01 -0.31
CA ILE A 88 -6.27 -7.87 -0.11
C ILE A 88 -4.98 -8.43 0.47
N VAL A 89 -3.86 -8.16 -0.21
CA VAL A 89 -2.50 -8.54 0.21
C VAL A 89 -1.55 -7.36 0.06
N HIS A 90 -0.37 -7.45 0.67
CA HIS A 90 0.67 -6.46 0.36
C HIS A 90 1.20 -6.62 -1.08
N GLY A 91 1.52 -7.83 -1.51
CA GLY A 91 1.94 -8.10 -2.89
C GLY A 91 3.42 -8.50 -3.05
N HIS A 92 4.19 -8.58 -1.97
CA HIS A 92 5.59 -9.01 -1.98
C HIS A 92 5.77 -10.54 -2.12
N SER A 93 4.70 -11.29 -1.98
CA SER A 93 4.65 -12.75 -2.10
C SER A 93 3.62 -13.17 -3.14
N ALA A 94 3.78 -14.36 -3.72
CA ALA A 94 2.84 -14.90 -4.69
C ALA A 94 1.44 -15.08 -4.08
N CYS A 95 0.40 -14.74 -4.86
CA CYS A 95 -1.00 -14.93 -4.50
C CYS A 95 -1.83 -15.20 -5.75
N ALA A 96 -2.55 -16.31 -5.76
CA ALA A 96 -3.39 -16.72 -6.88
C ALA A 96 -4.86 -16.30 -6.75
N ASP A 97 -5.26 -15.76 -5.59
CA ASP A 97 -6.65 -15.36 -5.33
C ASP A 97 -7.07 -14.23 -6.26
N ARG A 98 -8.33 -14.29 -6.75
CA ARG A 98 -8.95 -13.27 -7.60
C ARG A 98 -10.43 -13.06 -7.21
N PRO A 99 -10.94 -11.84 -7.24
CA PRO A 99 -10.26 -10.57 -7.50
C PRO A 99 -9.29 -10.19 -6.37
N LEU A 100 -8.25 -9.43 -6.72
CA LEU A 100 -7.15 -9.08 -5.83
C LEU A 100 -6.91 -7.56 -5.78
N VAL A 101 -6.66 -7.03 -4.59
CA VAL A 101 -6.13 -5.68 -4.35
C VAL A 101 -4.77 -5.80 -3.67
N MET A 102 -3.77 -5.07 -4.16
CA MET A 102 -2.42 -5.14 -3.62
C MET A 102 -1.71 -3.78 -3.60
N GLY A 103 -0.71 -3.64 -2.74
CA GLY A 103 0.26 -2.54 -2.69
C GLY A 103 1.61 -2.94 -3.28
N HIS A 104 2.71 -2.70 -2.52
CA HIS A 104 4.10 -3.09 -2.76
C HIS A 104 4.76 -2.47 -3.99
N GLU A 105 4.11 -2.48 -5.14
CA GLU A 105 4.68 -2.04 -6.42
C GLU A 105 4.82 -0.54 -6.52
N HIS A 106 3.98 0.22 -5.80
CA HIS A 106 3.92 1.68 -5.85
C HIS A 106 3.86 2.23 -7.28
N PRO A 107 2.84 1.87 -8.09
CA PRO A 107 2.81 2.25 -9.48
C PRO A 107 2.75 3.76 -9.68
N SER A 108 3.44 4.21 -10.72
CA SER A 108 3.51 5.61 -11.14
C SER A 108 3.54 5.72 -12.66
N ILE A 109 3.15 6.86 -13.19
CA ILE A 109 3.29 7.22 -14.58
C ILE A 109 4.17 8.45 -14.73
N LYS A 110 4.89 8.53 -15.83
CA LYS A 110 5.77 9.65 -16.19
C LYS A 110 5.16 10.46 -17.32
N LEU A 111 4.76 11.66 -17.04
CA LEU A 111 4.30 12.63 -18.04
C LEU A 111 5.49 13.48 -18.49
N VAL A 112 5.77 13.49 -19.80
CA VAL A 112 6.88 14.23 -20.38
C VAL A 112 6.31 15.34 -21.25
N ASP A 113 6.81 16.56 -21.09
CA ASP A 113 6.43 17.69 -21.92
C ASP A 113 7.26 17.77 -23.24
N ARG A 114 6.95 18.76 -24.07
CA ARG A 114 7.60 18.93 -25.39
C ARG A 114 9.09 19.30 -25.31
N ILE A 115 9.57 19.79 -24.16
CA ILE A 115 10.96 20.18 -23.93
C ILE A 115 11.74 19.16 -23.12
N GLY A 116 11.13 18.01 -22.80
CA GLY A 116 11.77 16.90 -22.08
C GLY A 116 11.70 17.01 -20.55
N ALA A 117 11.04 18.05 -20.01
CA ALA A 117 10.74 18.07 -18.58
C ALA A 117 9.69 17.00 -18.24
N TYR A 118 9.80 16.36 -17.09
CA TYR A 118 8.85 15.31 -16.72
C TYR A 118 8.29 15.48 -15.31
N LEU A 119 7.07 14.98 -15.13
CA LEU A 119 6.40 14.85 -13.86
C LEU A 119 6.08 13.37 -13.64
N LYS A 120 6.47 12.82 -12.50
CA LYS A 120 6.15 11.45 -12.10
C LYS A 120 4.99 11.50 -11.10
N LEU A 121 3.89 10.82 -11.42
CA LEU A 121 2.67 10.83 -10.61
C LEU A 121 2.34 9.40 -10.16
N PRO A 122 1.98 9.18 -8.89
CA PRO A 122 1.44 7.91 -8.45
C PRO A 122 0.12 7.63 -9.18
N CYS A 123 -0.14 6.36 -9.48
CA CYS A 123 -1.36 5.95 -10.16
C CYS A 123 -1.87 4.60 -9.64
N PHE A 124 -3.15 4.33 -9.88
CA PHE A 124 -3.71 2.99 -9.73
C PHE A 124 -3.48 2.20 -11.02
N ILE A 125 -3.20 0.91 -10.90
CA ILE A 125 -3.21 -0.02 -12.04
C ILE A 125 -4.40 -0.96 -11.89
N HIS A 126 -5.19 -1.12 -12.95
CA HIS A 126 -6.29 -2.06 -12.99
C HIS A 126 -6.12 -3.05 -14.14
N LEU A 127 -5.63 -4.23 -13.84
CA LEU A 127 -5.53 -5.35 -14.79
C LEU A 127 -6.87 -6.10 -14.79
N ARG A 128 -7.77 -5.70 -15.70
CA ARG A 128 -9.17 -6.16 -15.69
C ARG A 128 -9.28 -7.66 -15.95
N GLU A 129 -8.53 -8.18 -16.92
CA GLU A 129 -8.56 -9.58 -17.30
C GLU A 129 -7.98 -10.48 -16.21
N GLU A 130 -6.99 -9.97 -15.49
CA GLU A 130 -6.36 -10.67 -14.37
C GLU A 130 -7.12 -10.49 -13.05
N GLY A 131 -8.07 -9.56 -13.00
CA GLY A 131 -8.82 -9.23 -11.78
C GLY A 131 -7.94 -8.65 -10.67
N ILE A 132 -6.94 -7.80 -11.02
CA ILE A 132 -5.99 -7.21 -10.08
C ILE A 132 -6.10 -5.69 -10.07
N VAL A 133 -6.14 -5.11 -8.86
CA VAL A 133 -5.98 -3.68 -8.64
C VAL A 133 -4.71 -3.45 -7.82
N VAL A 134 -3.79 -2.62 -8.33
CA VAL A 134 -2.57 -2.22 -7.65
C VAL A 134 -2.72 -0.80 -7.13
N LEU A 135 -2.51 -0.62 -5.83
CA LEU A 135 -2.61 0.67 -5.16
C LEU A 135 -1.30 1.45 -5.30
N PRO A 136 -1.35 2.76 -5.51
CA PRO A 136 -0.17 3.61 -5.36
C PRO A 136 0.32 3.62 -3.91
N ALA A 137 1.58 4.02 -3.71
CA ALA A 137 2.04 4.34 -2.37
C ALA A 137 1.22 5.49 -1.79
N PHE A 138 0.84 5.37 -0.52
CA PHE A 138 0.17 6.44 0.19
C PHE A 138 1.14 7.56 0.62
N SER A 139 2.40 7.19 0.85
CA SER A 139 3.45 8.15 1.19
C SER A 139 3.92 8.93 -0.06
N PRO A 140 4.00 10.27 0.00
CA PRO A 140 4.48 11.08 -1.12
C PRO A 140 5.98 10.89 -1.42
N LEU A 141 6.72 10.19 -0.56
CA LEU A 141 8.17 9.96 -0.75
C LEU A 141 8.48 8.66 -1.48
N ALA A 142 7.51 7.78 -1.67
CA ALA A 142 7.74 6.56 -2.42
C ALA A 142 7.89 6.88 -3.90
N SER A 143 9.06 6.60 -4.47
CA SER A 143 9.35 6.91 -5.88
C SER A 143 8.57 6.03 -6.86
N GLY A 144 8.19 4.83 -6.45
CA GLY A 144 7.37 3.89 -7.21
C GLY A 144 7.99 3.38 -8.53
N THR A 145 7.41 2.30 -9.06
CA THR A 145 7.74 1.75 -10.37
C THR A 145 7.07 2.58 -11.48
N ASP A 146 7.84 2.94 -12.51
CA ASP A 146 7.30 3.69 -13.67
C ASP A 146 6.65 2.74 -14.66
N PHE A 147 5.33 2.81 -14.79
CA PHE A 147 4.54 1.98 -15.70
C PHE A 147 4.34 2.59 -17.09
N THR A 148 4.92 3.74 -17.40
CA THR A 148 4.81 4.37 -18.75
C THR A 148 5.40 3.49 -19.85
N GLY A 149 6.31 2.58 -19.51
CA GLY A 149 6.92 1.65 -20.46
C GLY A 149 7.43 0.39 -19.77
N ALA A 150 6.86 0.05 -18.60
CA ALA A 150 7.28 -1.11 -17.83
C ALA A 150 6.91 -2.42 -18.54
N SER A 151 7.79 -3.39 -18.43
CA SER A 151 7.50 -4.78 -18.75
C SER A 151 7.21 -5.57 -17.45
N PRO A 152 6.55 -6.73 -17.52
CA PRO A 152 6.33 -7.57 -16.34
C PRO A 152 7.62 -7.92 -15.57
N THR A 153 8.76 -8.01 -16.28
CA THR A 153 10.06 -8.30 -15.67
C THR A 153 10.61 -7.17 -14.81
N ASP A 154 10.12 -5.94 -15.01
CA ASP A 154 10.53 -4.76 -14.24
C ASP A 154 9.78 -4.63 -12.91
N CYS A 155 8.68 -5.40 -12.74
CA CYS A 155 7.87 -5.38 -11.54
C CYS A 155 8.59 -5.98 -10.34
N LEU A 156 8.40 -5.39 -9.17
CA LEU A 156 8.91 -5.91 -7.89
C LEU A 156 8.09 -7.12 -7.44
N SER A 157 6.78 -7.06 -7.62
CA SER A 157 5.84 -8.09 -7.20
C SER A 157 5.90 -9.34 -8.05
N PRO A 158 6.04 -10.54 -7.44
CA PRO A 158 5.95 -11.80 -8.18
C PRO A 158 4.56 -11.98 -8.84
N ILE A 159 3.50 -11.42 -8.26
CA ILE A 159 2.14 -11.47 -8.81
C ILE A 159 2.09 -10.78 -10.18
N LEU A 160 2.72 -9.60 -10.31
CA LEU A 160 2.72 -8.84 -11.56
C LEU A 160 3.70 -9.39 -12.59
N ARG A 161 4.76 -10.08 -12.18
CA ARG A 161 5.67 -10.77 -13.09
C ARG A 161 4.99 -11.91 -13.83
N GLU A 162 3.98 -12.54 -13.23
CA GLU A 162 3.19 -13.63 -13.80
C GLU A 162 1.94 -13.13 -14.51
N ALA A 163 1.53 -11.89 -14.28
CA ALA A 163 0.36 -11.29 -14.90
C ALA A 163 0.67 -10.70 -16.28
N ASN A 164 -0.34 -10.65 -17.17
CA ASN A 164 -0.26 -9.91 -18.42
C ASN A 164 -0.36 -8.40 -18.14
N VAL A 165 0.76 -7.78 -17.81
CA VAL A 165 0.83 -6.33 -17.66
C VAL A 165 0.97 -5.71 -19.05
N PRO A 166 -0.04 -4.97 -19.56
CA PRO A 166 0.08 -4.32 -20.85
C PRO A 166 1.18 -3.25 -20.79
N SER A 167 2.08 -3.26 -21.76
CA SER A 167 2.96 -2.11 -22.02
C SER A 167 2.09 -0.93 -22.46
N ALA A 168 2.15 0.17 -21.72
CA ALA A 168 1.43 1.41 -22.02
C ALA A 168 1.97 2.11 -23.27
#